data_63d93b15c881151bfbe0a257291edf9c
#
_entry.id   63d93b15c881151bfbe0a257291edf9c
#
_cell.length_a   1.000
_cell.length_b   1.000
_cell.length_c   1.000
_cell.angle_alpha   90.00
_cell.angle_beta   90.00
_cell.angle_gamma   90.00
#
_symmetry.space_group_name_H-M   'P 1'
#
loop_
_entity.id
_entity.type
_entity.pdbx_description
1 polymer ?
#
loop_
_entity_poly.entity_id
_entity_poly.type
_entity_poly.pdbx_seq_one_letter_code
_entity_poly.pdbx_strand_id
1 'polypeptide(L)'
;MINNLHCQLPPPLQPGDLLRVIAPSGALREFEAFQKGVEIWRGKGYKVELQTNWDAREGYLAGTDIERRHQLAEAWKDSECRGILCTRGGYGSARLLEDWTWLPPEELKVGKLNLQPSNLTLEDSLPLRYQPSTLKWLIGFSDITSLLWSLTHIGISSVHGPVLTSLPAEPEWSLNRLFDCVEGRALAPLTGVGWGGGKVSGILLPANLTVATHLLGTPVQPHLDGIILALEDVTEAPYRIDRMLTQWRMSGAFKGVRGIALGRFSRCYAPKDVPSWAVEEVLRDRLSDLGIPIVSDLPFGHEGANAALPVGQPVQLDADNGTLSWSLNYV
;
A
#
# COMPACT_ATOMS: atom_id res chain seq x y z
N MET A 1 -6.43 25.65 -0.41
CA MET A 1 -4.99 25.31 -0.36
C MET A 1 -4.91 23.81 -0.56
N ILE A 2 -4.23 23.35 -1.61
CA ILE A 2 -4.01 21.92 -1.87
C ILE A 2 -2.92 21.52 -0.88
N ASN A 3 -3.30 20.84 0.19
CA ASN A 3 -2.33 20.22 1.10
C ASN A 3 -1.44 19.30 0.27
N ASN A 4 -0.12 19.48 0.34
CA ASN A 4 0.87 18.66 -0.36
C ASN A 4 0.91 17.25 0.23
N LEU A 5 -0.13 16.45 -0.02
CA LEU A 5 -0.18 15.01 0.30
C LEU A 5 0.69 14.18 -0.67
N HIS A 6 1.33 14.84 -1.64
CA HIS A 6 2.18 14.19 -2.63
C HIS A 6 3.44 13.65 -1.95
N CYS A 7 3.58 12.33 -1.94
CA CYS A 7 4.76 11.66 -1.41
C CYS A 7 5.94 11.77 -2.39
N GLN A 8 7.15 11.95 -1.84
CA GLN A 8 8.38 11.93 -2.62
C GLN A 8 8.65 10.50 -3.11
N LEU A 9 8.87 10.35 -4.42
CA LEU A 9 9.27 9.08 -5.03
C LEU A 9 10.72 8.75 -4.66
N PRO A 10 11.02 7.51 -4.30
CA PRO A 10 12.39 7.03 -4.33
C PRO A 10 12.96 7.12 -5.75
N PRO A 11 14.28 7.26 -5.92
CA PRO A 11 14.89 7.24 -7.24
C PRO A 11 14.57 5.94 -7.99
N PRO A 12 14.45 6.00 -9.33
CA PRO A 12 14.24 4.81 -10.15
C PRO A 12 15.31 3.74 -9.89
N LEU A 13 14.85 2.49 -9.77
CA LEU A 13 15.74 1.34 -9.63
C LEU A 13 16.49 1.08 -10.94
N GLN A 14 17.75 0.65 -10.82
CA GLN A 14 18.63 0.30 -11.94
C GLN A 14 19.15 -1.14 -11.78
N PRO A 15 19.40 -1.86 -12.88
CA PRO A 15 20.11 -3.15 -12.78
C PRO A 15 21.41 -3.00 -11.99
N GLY A 16 21.65 -3.94 -11.07
CA GLY A 16 22.76 -3.89 -10.12
C GLY A 16 22.43 -3.33 -8.75
N ASP A 17 21.29 -2.63 -8.59
CA ASP A 17 20.83 -2.14 -7.30
C ASP A 17 20.57 -3.29 -6.31
N LEU A 18 20.89 -3.02 -5.04
CA LEU A 18 20.66 -3.94 -3.93
C LEU A 18 19.21 -3.81 -3.42
N LEU A 19 18.53 -4.95 -3.39
CA LEU A 19 17.20 -5.09 -2.80
C LEU A 19 17.29 -6.05 -1.61
N ARG A 20 16.72 -5.64 -0.47
CA ARG A 20 16.66 -6.49 0.72
C ARG A 20 15.29 -7.09 0.90
N VAL A 21 15.27 -8.36 1.26
CA VAL A 21 14.03 -9.10 1.52
C VAL A 21 13.76 -9.11 3.02
N ILE A 22 12.54 -8.73 3.42
CA ILE A 22 12.08 -8.77 4.79
C ILE A 22 10.80 -9.61 4.92
N ALA A 23 10.54 -10.15 6.10
CA ALA A 23 9.34 -10.91 6.43
C ALA A 23 8.54 -10.19 7.54
N PRO A 24 7.83 -9.08 7.26
CA PRO A 24 7.26 -8.23 8.31
C PRO A 24 5.93 -8.76 8.87
N SER A 25 5.35 -9.79 8.27
CA SER A 25 3.98 -10.27 8.50
C SER A 25 3.95 -11.76 8.90
N GLY A 26 3.19 -12.57 8.16
CA GLY A 26 3.01 -13.99 8.41
C GLY A 26 4.23 -14.83 8.06
N ALA A 27 4.40 -15.94 8.78
CA ALA A 27 5.46 -16.92 8.51
C ALA A 27 5.35 -17.50 7.09
N LEU A 28 6.46 -17.61 6.40
CA LEU A 28 6.52 -18.17 5.06
C LEU A 28 6.06 -19.64 5.03
N ARG A 29 5.25 -19.98 4.03
CA ARG A 29 4.73 -21.33 3.78
C ARG A 29 4.96 -21.74 2.35
N GLU A 30 4.93 -20.80 1.42
CA GLU A 30 5.00 -20.96 -0.02
C GLU A 30 6.47 -20.86 -0.51
N PHE A 31 7.37 -21.74 -0.03
CA PHE A 31 8.81 -21.64 -0.27
C PHE A 31 9.20 -21.65 -1.75
N GLU A 32 8.57 -22.51 -2.55
CA GLU A 32 8.85 -22.56 -3.99
C GLU A 32 8.44 -21.28 -4.71
N ALA A 33 7.25 -20.76 -4.41
CA ALA A 33 6.78 -19.49 -4.98
C ALA A 33 7.66 -18.31 -4.53
N PHE A 34 8.09 -18.31 -3.28
CA PHE A 34 9.03 -17.31 -2.77
C PHE A 34 10.35 -17.32 -3.53
N GLN A 35 10.96 -18.51 -3.72
CA GLN A 35 12.22 -18.64 -4.47
C GLN A 35 12.05 -18.15 -5.91
N LYS A 36 10.98 -18.56 -6.59
CA LYS A 36 10.67 -18.06 -7.95
C LYS A 36 10.49 -16.54 -7.97
N GLY A 37 9.84 -15.96 -6.96
CA GLY A 37 9.70 -14.50 -6.83
C GLY A 37 11.05 -13.79 -6.70
N VAL A 38 11.97 -14.34 -5.92
CA VAL A 38 13.36 -13.84 -5.82
C VAL A 38 14.08 -13.91 -7.17
N GLU A 39 13.93 -15.03 -7.89
CA GLU A 39 14.59 -15.23 -9.20
C GLU A 39 14.01 -14.28 -10.28
N ILE A 40 12.73 -13.88 -10.19
CA ILE A 40 12.16 -12.87 -11.10
C ILE A 40 12.91 -11.55 -10.95
N TRP A 41 13.16 -11.08 -9.73
CA TRP A 41 13.94 -9.86 -9.48
C TRP A 41 15.40 -10.02 -9.92
N ARG A 42 16.04 -11.13 -9.60
CA ARG A 42 17.41 -11.41 -10.04
C ARG A 42 17.53 -11.48 -11.56
N GLY A 43 16.55 -12.06 -12.22
CA GLY A 43 16.47 -12.13 -13.69
C GLY A 43 16.35 -10.77 -14.37
N LYS A 44 15.87 -9.74 -13.65
CA LYS A 44 15.88 -8.34 -14.11
C LYS A 44 17.20 -7.62 -13.83
N GLY A 45 18.19 -8.29 -13.25
CA GLY A 45 19.52 -7.76 -12.99
C GLY A 45 19.73 -7.16 -11.60
N TYR A 46 18.77 -7.28 -10.68
CA TYR A 46 18.92 -6.78 -9.32
C TYR A 46 19.69 -7.74 -8.41
N LYS A 47 20.43 -7.20 -7.45
CA LYS A 47 21.00 -7.97 -6.37
C LYS A 47 19.96 -8.13 -5.27
N VAL A 48 19.53 -9.36 -5.00
CA VAL A 48 18.52 -9.66 -3.98
C VAL A 48 19.16 -10.41 -2.83
N GLU A 49 19.19 -9.76 -1.66
CA GLU A 49 19.72 -10.33 -0.42
C GLU A 49 18.60 -10.63 0.57
N LEU A 50 18.64 -11.84 1.12
CA LEU A 50 17.74 -12.30 2.15
C LEU A 50 18.28 -11.87 3.52
N GLN A 51 17.42 -11.30 4.36
CA GLN A 51 17.78 -11.01 5.74
C GLN A 51 17.95 -12.32 6.55
N THR A 52 18.74 -12.27 7.61
CA THR A 52 18.88 -13.37 8.55
C THR A 52 17.50 -13.75 9.11
N ASN A 53 17.24 -15.03 9.26
CA ASN A 53 15.96 -15.56 9.78
C ASN A 53 14.72 -15.18 8.94
N TRP A 54 14.88 -14.99 7.62
CA TRP A 54 13.76 -14.69 6.72
C TRP A 54 12.65 -15.76 6.71
N ASP A 55 12.94 -16.97 7.15
CA ASP A 55 12.06 -18.15 7.27
C ASP A 55 11.65 -18.46 8.72
N ALA A 56 11.96 -17.57 9.66
CA ALA A 56 11.59 -17.72 11.07
C ALA A 56 10.08 -17.85 11.27
N ARG A 57 9.69 -18.51 12.36
CA ARG A 57 8.28 -18.72 12.71
C ARG A 57 8.06 -18.61 14.22
N GLU A 58 7.07 -17.81 14.58
CA GLU A 58 6.50 -17.76 15.92
C GLU A 58 4.97 -17.68 15.82
N GLY A 59 4.31 -18.79 16.11
CA GLY A 59 2.89 -18.94 15.86
C GLY A 59 2.55 -18.74 14.38
N TYR A 60 1.78 -17.73 14.06
CA TYR A 60 1.43 -17.33 12.69
C TYR A 60 2.36 -16.25 12.09
N LEU A 61 3.27 -15.67 12.91
CA LEU A 61 4.18 -14.59 12.52
C LEU A 61 5.51 -15.16 11.98
N ALA A 62 6.20 -14.32 11.19
CA ALA A 62 7.54 -14.62 10.67
C ALA A 62 8.63 -14.29 11.71
N GLY A 63 8.55 -14.91 12.89
CA GLY A 63 9.40 -14.62 14.04
C GLY A 63 8.78 -13.59 15.00
N THR A 64 9.52 -13.24 16.05
CA THR A 64 9.12 -12.25 17.07
C THR A 64 8.97 -10.85 16.47
N ASP A 65 8.24 -9.97 17.14
CA ASP A 65 8.14 -8.56 16.74
C ASP A 65 9.52 -7.87 16.69
N ILE A 66 10.41 -8.25 17.62
CA ILE A 66 11.79 -7.73 17.68
C ILE A 66 12.60 -8.16 16.44
N GLU A 67 12.55 -9.43 16.07
CA GLU A 67 13.28 -9.95 14.90
C GLU A 67 12.76 -9.31 13.61
N ARG A 68 11.44 -9.24 13.43
CA ARG A 68 10.82 -8.64 12.24
C ARG A 68 11.12 -7.14 12.13
N ARG A 69 11.07 -6.42 13.27
CA ARG A 69 11.45 -5.01 13.35
C ARG A 69 12.93 -4.80 13.06
N HIS A 70 13.80 -5.70 13.53
CA HIS A 70 15.22 -5.67 13.23
C HIS A 70 15.48 -5.84 11.72
N GLN A 71 14.82 -6.80 11.06
CA GLN A 71 14.93 -6.96 9.59
C GLN A 71 14.55 -5.67 8.85
N LEU A 72 13.45 -5.03 9.23
CA LEU A 72 13.03 -3.76 8.66
C LEU A 72 14.04 -2.65 8.92
N ALA A 73 14.56 -2.56 10.15
CA ALA A 73 15.55 -1.55 10.54
C ALA A 73 16.87 -1.68 9.76
N GLU A 74 17.38 -2.90 9.63
CA GLU A 74 18.61 -3.16 8.86
C GLU A 74 18.43 -2.81 7.38
N ALA A 75 17.31 -3.24 6.78
CA ALA A 75 17.03 -2.88 5.39
C ALA A 75 16.85 -1.36 5.20
N TRP A 76 16.20 -0.70 6.16
CA TRP A 76 15.94 0.74 6.07
C TRP A 76 17.22 1.59 6.27
N LYS A 77 18.11 1.20 7.18
CA LYS A 77 19.35 1.92 7.49
C LYS A 77 20.47 1.69 6.48
N ASP A 78 20.44 0.58 5.75
CA ASP A 78 21.49 0.25 4.80
C ASP A 78 21.53 1.24 3.64
N SER A 79 22.60 2.04 3.53
CA SER A 79 22.77 3.06 2.48
C SER A 79 22.84 2.49 1.07
N GLU A 80 23.26 1.23 0.92
CA GLU A 80 23.35 0.56 -0.39
C GLU A 80 22.00 -0.02 -0.83
N CYS A 81 21.07 -0.26 0.10
CA CYS A 81 19.77 -0.79 -0.19
C CYS A 81 18.91 0.25 -0.91
N ARG A 82 18.38 -0.09 -2.10
CA ARG A 82 17.53 0.75 -2.92
C ARG A 82 16.04 0.38 -2.86
N GLY A 83 15.76 -0.86 -2.46
CA GLY A 83 14.40 -1.34 -2.33
C GLY A 83 14.25 -2.46 -1.32
N ILE A 84 13.07 -2.53 -0.72
CA ILE A 84 12.70 -3.51 0.29
C ILE A 84 11.53 -4.32 -0.25
N LEU A 85 11.74 -5.63 -0.37
CA LEU A 85 10.77 -6.58 -0.88
C LEU A 85 10.18 -7.36 0.29
N CYS A 86 8.84 -7.38 0.40
CA CYS A 86 8.16 -8.18 1.41
C CYS A 86 7.98 -9.62 0.93
N THR A 87 8.26 -10.59 1.79
CA THR A 87 8.11 -12.03 1.48
C THR A 87 6.67 -12.36 1.13
N ARG A 88 5.74 -12.00 2.04
CA ARG A 88 4.30 -12.23 1.94
C ARG A 88 3.51 -11.28 2.85
N GLY A 89 2.20 -11.26 2.67
CA GLY A 89 1.26 -10.66 3.61
C GLY A 89 0.90 -11.60 4.78
N GLY A 90 -0.33 -11.51 5.23
CA GLY A 90 -0.86 -12.29 6.34
C GLY A 90 -1.34 -11.41 7.48
N TYR A 91 -0.64 -11.38 8.60
CA TYR A 91 -0.89 -10.49 9.73
C TYR A 91 0.42 -10.18 10.46
N GLY A 92 0.51 -8.98 11.03
CA GLY A 92 1.56 -8.65 12.01
C GLY A 92 2.41 -7.43 11.66
N SER A 93 2.31 -6.85 10.45
CA SER A 93 3.12 -5.69 10.08
C SER A 93 2.74 -4.44 10.91
N ALA A 94 1.46 -4.26 11.26
CA ALA A 94 1.01 -3.18 12.12
C ALA A 94 1.65 -3.21 13.52
N ARG A 95 1.95 -4.41 14.07
CA ARG A 95 2.62 -4.57 15.37
C ARG A 95 4.02 -3.95 15.38
N LEU A 96 4.67 -3.90 14.22
CA LEU A 96 5.99 -3.28 14.12
C LEU A 96 5.95 -1.78 14.37
N LEU A 97 4.80 -1.14 14.10
CA LEU A 97 4.61 0.30 14.17
C LEU A 97 4.38 0.84 15.59
N GLU A 98 4.11 -0.04 16.57
CA GLU A 98 3.92 0.35 17.97
C GLU A 98 5.15 1.09 18.53
N ASP A 99 6.37 0.65 18.17
CA ASP A 99 7.64 1.22 18.60
C ASP A 99 8.55 1.55 17.41
N TRP A 100 7.97 1.98 16.27
CA TRP A 100 8.69 2.26 15.05
C TRP A 100 8.73 3.75 14.71
N THR A 101 9.88 4.21 14.31
CA THR A 101 10.04 5.52 13.65
C THR A 101 10.91 5.34 12.41
N TRP A 102 10.44 5.85 11.29
CA TRP A 102 11.14 5.81 10.01
C TRP A 102 12.37 6.70 9.98
N LEU A 103 12.46 7.67 10.90
CA LEU A 103 13.54 8.64 10.99
C LEU A 103 14.43 8.35 12.18
N PRO A 104 15.76 8.41 12.04
CA PRO A 104 16.62 8.45 13.20
C PRO A 104 16.33 9.74 14.01
N PRO A 105 16.38 9.68 15.34
CA PRO A 105 16.12 10.83 16.24
C PRO A 105 16.95 12.07 15.92
N GLU A 106 18.10 11.91 15.29
CA GLU A 106 19.02 12.98 14.92
C GLU A 106 18.53 13.78 13.71
N GLU A 107 17.85 13.15 12.77
CA GLU A 107 17.25 13.80 11.60
C GLU A 107 15.96 14.56 11.96
N LEU A 108 15.29 14.16 13.03
CA LEU A 108 14.17 14.91 13.62
C LEU A 108 14.61 16.25 14.25
N LYS A 109 15.92 16.44 14.50
CA LYS A 109 16.47 17.66 15.13
C LYS A 109 16.91 18.73 14.12
N VAL A 110 17.00 18.45 12.84
CA VAL A 110 17.52 19.38 11.80
C VAL A 110 16.49 20.45 11.39
N GLY A 111 15.21 20.24 11.62
CA GLY A 111 14.24 21.33 11.68
C GLY A 111 14.03 21.69 13.15
N LYS A 112 14.29 22.92 13.58
CA LYS A 112 14.03 23.44 14.94
C LYS A 112 12.58 23.25 15.39
N LEU A 113 12.14 22.02 15.54
CA LEU A 113 10.79 21.66 16.00
C LEU A 113 10.95 20.83 17.28
N ASN A 114 10.81 21.51 18.41
CA ASN A 114 10.44 20.87 19.68
C ASN A 114 9.02 20.33 19.52
N LEU A 115 8.87 19.16 18.91
CA LEU A 115 7.59 18.53 18.70
C LEU A 115 7.10 17.89 20.01
N GLN A 116 6.42 18.69 20.84
CA GLN A 116 5.43 18.15 21.76
C GLN A 116 4.16 17.88 20.93
N PRO A 117 3.53 16.71 21.02
CA PRO A 117 2.38 16.33 20.19
C PRO A 117 1.16 17.27 20.26
N SER A 118 1.13 18.19 21.22
CA SER A 118 -0.01 19.08 21.48
C SER A 118 0.04 20.45 20.80
N ASN A 119 1.12 20.83 20.08
CA ASN A 119 1.31 22.20 19.61
C ASN A 119 1.69 22.32 18.12
N LEU A 120 1.35 21.33 17.27
CA LEU A 120 1.54 21.45 15.84
C LEU A 120 0.51 22.36 15.22
N THR A 121 0.93 23.55 14.76
CA THR A 121 0.13 24.37 13.85
C THR A 121 0.26 23.86 12.42
N LEU A 122 -0.76 24.08 11.59
CA LEU A 122 -0.81 23.64 10.17
C LEU A 122 0.32 24.23 9.30
N GLU A 123 1.05 25.25 9.77
CA GLU A 123 2.19 25.85 9.07
C GLU A 123 3.51 25.13 9.34
N ASP A 124 3.61 24.35 10.41
CA ASP A 124 4.80 23.59 10.79
C ASP A 124 4.90 22.23 10.06
N SER A 125 3.90 21.86 9.30
CA SER A 125 3.82 20.59 8.56
C SER A 125 4.34 20.66 7.12
N LEU A 126 5.43 21.38 6.87
CA LEU A 126 6.18 21.17 5.64
C LEU A 126 6.78 19.77 5.69
N PRO A 127 6.51 18.89 4.70
CA PRO A 127 7.10 17.56 4.71
C PRO A 127 8.61 17.68 4.76
N LEU A 128 9.23 17.00 5.72
CA LEU A 128 10.68 16.84 5.79
C LEU A 128 11.14 16.34 4.43
N ARG A 129 11.89 17.15 3.69
CA ARG A 129 12.44 16.73 2.40
C ARG A 129 13.67 15.88 2.69
N TYR A 130 13.51 14.59 2.50
CA TYR A 130 14.60 13.63 2.53
C TYR A 130 15.60 13.91 1.39
N GLN A 131 16.86 13.56 1.62
CA GLN A 131 17.80 13.48 0.51
C GLN A 131 17.31 12.38 -0.45
N PRO A 132 17.04 12.64 -1.72
CA PRO A 132 16.50 11.64 -2.65
C PRO A 132 17.33 10.35 -2.68
N SER A 133 18.67 10.46 -2.49
CA SER A 133 19.60 9.33 -2.50
C SER A 133 19.40 8.33 -1.35
N THR A 134 18.69 8.70 -0.29
CA THR A 134 18.44 7.82 0.88
C THR A 134 17.06 7.16 0.84
N LEU A 135 16.19 7.59 -0.06
CA LEU A 135 14.84 7.01 -0.19
C LEU A 135 14.90 5.62 -0.81
N LYS A 136 14.06 4.72 -0.31
CA LYS A 136 13.97 3.33 -0.74
C LYS A 136 12.56 2.99 -1.13
N TRP A 137 12.42 2.15 -2.14
CA TRP A 137 11.16 1.52 -2.47
C TRP A 137 10.78 0.49 -1.39
N LEU A 138 9.57 0.55 -0.87
CA LEU A 138 8.95 -0.54 -0.11
C LEU A 138 7.81 -1.11 -0.95
N ILE A 139 7.87 -2.42 -1.21
CA ILE A 139 6.96 -3.10 -2.14
C ILE A 139 6.22 -4.21 -1.40
N GLY A 140 4.89 -4.15 -1.45
CA GLY A 140 4.03 -5.17 -0.86
C GLY A 140 2.56 -4.77 -0.89
N PHE A 141 1.67 -5.64 -0.45
CA PHE A 141 0.22 -5.39 -0.35
C PHE A 141 -0.40 -6.22 0.78
N SER A 142 -1.72 -6.23 0.88
CA SER A 142 -2.42 -6.98 1.93
C SER A 142 -2.06 -6.41 3.32
N ASP A 143 -1.57 -7.23 4.25
CA ASP A 143 -1.13 -6.79 5.58
C ASP A 143 -0.06 -5.69 5.53
N ILE A 144 0.75 -5.64 4.46
CA ILE A 144 1.78 -4.60 4.27
C ILE A 144 1.17 -3.19 4.16
N THR A 145 -0.12 -3.06 3.92
CA THR A 145 -0.84 -1.77 3.94
C THR A 145 -0.45 -0.90 5.13
N SER A 146 -0.24 -1.50 6.32
CA SER A 146 0.13 -0.73 7.52
C SER A 146 1.47 -0.03 7.37
N LEU A 147 2.47 -0.70 6.80
CA LEU A 147 3.79 -0.10 6.52
C LEU A 147 3.71 0.93 5.39
N LEU A 148 2.95 0.62 4.31
CA LEU A 148 2.78 1.55 3.19
C LEU A 148 2.11 2.85 3.66
N TRP A 149 1.07 2.76 4.48
CA TRP A 149 0.37 3.92 5.02
C TRP A 149 1.24 4.72 6.00
N SER A 150 2.03 4.05 6.83
CA SER A 150 2.96 4.74 7.74
C SER A 150 4.05 5.51 6.99
N LEU A 151 4.46 5.07 5.80
CA LEU A 151 5.39 5.81 4.94
C LEU A 151 4.75 7.06 4.34
N THR A 152 3.46 7.02 3.96
CA THR A 152 2.78 8.23 3.47
C THR A 152 2.70 9.32 4.54
N HIS A 153 2.62 8.93 5.81
CA HIS A 153 2.59 9.87 6.93
C HIS A 153 3.87 10.72 7.03
N ILE A 154 5.00 10.18 6.59
CA ILE A 154 6.27 10.90 6.51
C ILE A 154 6.60 11.38 5.08
N GLY A 155 5.64 11.32 4.16
CA GLY A 155 5.78 11.86 2.81
C GLY A 155 6.64 11.03 1.85
N ILE A 156 6.82 9.73 2.08
CA ILE A 156 7.57 8.83 1.21
C ILE A 156 6.61 7.91 0.45
N SER A 157 6.80 7.83 -0.87
CA SER A 157 6.06 6.93 -1.75
C SER A 157 6.56 5.49 -1.62
N SER A 158 5.65 4.56 -1.82
CA SER A 158 5.88 3.12 -1.81
C SER A 158 5.02 2.45 -2.89
N VAL A 159 5.04 1.12 -2.99
CA VAL A 159 4.26 0.39 -3.98
C VAL A 159 3.33 -0.62 -3.31
N HIS A 160 2.02 -0.42 -3.48
CA HIS A 160 1.05 -1.48 -3.26
C HIS A 160 1.06 -2.39 -4.49
N GLY A 161 1.62 -3.56 -4.34
CA GLY A 161 1.81 -4.51 -5.44
C GLY A 161 2.27 -5.88 -4.97
N PRO A 162 2.47 -6.83 -5.90
CA PRO A 162 2.77 -8.21 -5.57
C PRO A 162 3.95 -8.36 -4.61
N VAL A 163 3.76 -9.21 -3.60
CA VAL A 163 4.83 -9.70 -2.71
C VAL A 163 5.57 -10.86 -3.38
N LEU A 164 6.74 -11.25 -2.85
CA LEU A 164 7.57 -12.28 -3.47
C LEU A 164 6.83 -13.61 -3.70
N THR A 165 5.97 -14.03 -2.76
CA THR A 165 5.20 -15.28 -2.92
C THR A 165 4.10 -15.21 -3.97
N SER A 166 3.60 -14.04 -4.33
CA SER A 166 2.55 -13.87 -5.34
C SER A 166 3.10 -13.56 -6.74
N LEU A 167 4.30 -12.99 -6.83
CA LEU A 167 4.93 -12.61 -8.10
C LEU A 167 4.92 -13.70 -9.20
N PRO A 168 5.20 -14.99 -8.92
CA PRO A 168 5.22 -16.01 -9.96
C PRO A 168 3.87 -16.32 -10.61
N ALA A 169 2.77 -15.90 -9.98
CA ALA A 169 1.42 -16.07 -10.50
C ALA A 169 0.93 -14.87 -11.30
N GLU A 170 1.68 -13.77 -11.30
CA GLU A 170 1.30 -12.56 -12.01
C GLU A 170 1.43 -12.74 -13.53
N PRO A 171 0.45 -12.27 -14.31
CA PRO A 171 0.60 -12.22 -15.76
C PRO A 171 1.70 -11.22 -16.15
N GLU A 172 2.28 -11.42 -17.32
CA GLU A 172 3.42 -10.63 -17.80
C GLU A 172 3.19 -9.11 -17.75
N TRP A 173 2.00 -8.65 -18.12
CA TRP A 173 1.69 -7.22 -18.09
C TRP A 173 1.71 -6.62 -16.67
N SER A 174 1.28 -7.40 -15.65
CA SER A 174 1.31 -6.98 -14.25
C SER A 174 2.74 -6.93 -13.71
N LEU A 175 3.57 -7.92 -14.06
CA LEU A 175 5.01 -7.90 -13.79
C LEU A 175 5.69 -6.69 -14.43
N ASN A 176 5.44 -6.46 -15.72
CA ASN A 176 6.02 -5.32 -16.44
C ASN A 176 5.58 -4.00 -15.79
N ARG A 177 4.31 -3.86 -15.38
CA ARG A 177 3.83 -2.69 -14.67
C ARG A 177 4.54 -2.47 -13.33
N LEU A 178 4.85 -3.54 -12.56
CA LEU A 178 5.61 -3.40 -11.32
C LEU A 178 7.01 -2.84 -11.59
N PHE A 179 7.70 -3.38 -12.60
CA PHE A 179 9.02 -2.88 -12.99
C PHE A 179 8.95 -1.46 -13.57
N ASP A 180 7.94 -1.14 -14.40
CA ASP A 180 7.72 0.21 -14.89
C ASP A 180 7.56 1.20 -13.73
N CYS A 181 6.81 0.81 -12.70
CA CYS A 181 6.58 1.64 -11.52
C CYS A 181 7.88 1.97 -10.78
N VAL A 182 8.69 0.96 -10.46
CA VAL A 182 9.91 1.17 -9.66
C VAL A 182 11.10 1.68 -10.46
N GLU A 183 11.09 1.52 -11.78
CA GLU A 183 12.13 2.00 -12.71
C GLU A 183 11.78 3.36 -13.31
N GLY A 184 10.68 4.00 -12.87
CA GLY A 184 10.31 5.36 -13.25
C GLY A 184 9.74 5.48 -14.67
N ARG A 185 9.19 4.42 -15.25
CA ARG A 185 8.53 4.45 -16.54
C ARG A 185 7.04 4.80 -16.41
N ALA A 186 6.46 5.26 -17.50
CA ALA A 186 5.04 5.61 -17.55
C ALA A 186 4.14 4.39 -17.29
N LEU A 187 3.12 4.59 -16.46
CA LEU A 187 2.14 3.54 -16.15
C LEU A 187 0.90 3.69 -17.05
N ALA A 188 0.55 2.62 -17.74
CA ALA A 188 -0.70 2.55 -18.49
C ALA A 188 -1.91 2.72 -17.55
N PRO A 189 -3.00 3.38 -17.98
CA PRO A 189 -4.24 3.43 -17.22
C PRO A 189 -4.78 2.03 -16.92
N LEU A 190 -5.43 1.91 -15.77
CA LEU A 190 -6.21 0.71 -15.42
C LEU A 190 -7.67 0.97 -15.78
N THR A 191 -8.35 -0.08 -16.28
CA THR A 191 -9.76 -0.02 -16.68
C THR A 191 -10.62 -0.90 -15.80
N GLY A 192 -11.81 -0.43 -15.50
CA GLY A 192 -12.83 -1.10 -14.70
C GLY A 192 -14.23 -0.60 -15.10
N VAL A 193 -15.15 -0.59 -14.16
CA VAL A 193 -16.55 -0.18 -14.36
C VAL A 193 -16.86 1.04 -13.50
N GLY A 194 -17.24 2.14 -14.12
CA GLY A 194 -17.61 3.37 -13.42
C GLY A 194 -19.01 3.31 -12.78
N TRP A 195 -19.14 3.95 -11.62
CA TRP A 195 -20.41 4.12 -10.91
C TRP A 195 -20.72 5.62 -10.77
N GLY A 196 -21.94 6.00 -11.18
CA GLY A 196 -22.45 7.36 -10.94
C GLY A 196 -21.82 8.47 -11.79
N GLY A 197 -20.77 8.18 -12.55
CA GLY A 197 -20.10 9.14 -13.43
C GLY A 197 -19.23 10.16 -12.68
N GLY A 198 -18.64 11.06 -13.47
CA GLY A 198 -17.76 12.13 -12.98
C GLY A 198 -16.28 11.78 -12.99
N LYS A 199 -15.47 12.85 -12.90
CA LYS A 199 -14.02 12.78 -13.02
C LYS A 199 -13.35 13.63 -11.95
N VAL A 200 -12.38 13.06 -11.25
CA VAL A 200 -11.65 13.75 -10.17
C VAL A 200 -10.16 13.44 -10.22
N SER A 201 -9.36 14.37 -9.72
CA SER A 201 -7.94 14.15 -9.45
C SER A 201 -7.69 14.17 -7.96
N GLY A 202 -6.77 13.34 -7.49
CA GLY A 202 -6.40 13.23 -6.08
C GLY A 202 -5.11 12.46 -5.90
N ILE A 203 -4.71 12.25 -4.65
CA ILE A 203 -3.55 11.44 -4.31
C ILE A 203 -4.00 9.99 -4.06
N LEU A 204 -3.36 9.04 -4.70
CA LEU A 204 -3.71 7.63 -4.61
C LEU A 204 -3.29 7.04 -3.26
N LEU A 205 -4.24 6.45 -2.56
CA LEU A 205 -4.00 5.75 -1.31
C LEU A 205 -4.58 4.33 -1.37
N PRO A 206 -3.82 3.35 -1.86
CA PRO A 206 -4.24 1.96 -1.92
C PRO A 206 -4.15 1.27 -0.55
N ALA A 207 -5.06 0.33 -0.34
CA ALA A 207 -5.12 -0.45 0.90
C ALA A 207 -5.91 -1.75 0.76
N ASN A 208 -5.56 -2.73 1.58
CA ASN A 208 -6.50 -3.75 2.00
C ASN A 208 -7.51 -3.13 2.96
N LEU A 209 -8.82 -3.29 2.72
CA LEU A 209 -9.87 -2.64 3.50
C LEU A 209 -9.86 -3.04 4.98
N THR A 210 -9.66 -4.33 5.26
CA THR A 210 -9.55 -4.84 6.64
C THR A 210 -8.42 -4.15 7.38
N VAL A 211 -7.23 -4.11 6.81
CA VAL A 211 -6.05 -3.48 7.43
C VAL A 211 -6.26 -1.97 7.60
N ALA A 212 -6.72 -1.29 6.56
CA ALA A 212 -7.03 0.14 6.60
C ALA A 212 -8.04 0.49 7.70
N THR A 213 -9.08 -0.35 7.86
CA THR A 213 -10.09 -0.16 8.92
C THR A 213 -9.49 -0.25 10.31
N HIS A 214 -8.54 -1.18 10.53
CA HIS A 214 -7.86 -1.31 11.83
C HIS A 214 -6.87 -0.17 12.11
N LEU A 215 -6.45 0.57 11.09
CA LEU A 215 -5.58 1.75 11.25
C LEU A 215 -6.36 3.04 11.52
N LEU A 216 -7.68 3.08 11.31
CA LEU A 216 -8.49 4.26 11.62
C LEU A 216 -8.41 4.61 13.10
N GLY A 217 -8.12 5.89 13.39
CA GLY A 217 -7.97 6.39 14.74
C GLY A 217 -6.62 6.07 15.41
N THR A 218 -5.69 5.45 14.69
CA THR A 218 -4.32 5.20 15.18
C THR A 218 -3.38 6.32 14.75
N PRO A 219 -2.20 6.48 15.40
CA PRO A 219 -1.21 7.49 15.00
C PRO A 219 -0.65 7.34 13.59
N VAL A 220 -0.80 6.17 12.97
CA VAL A 220 -0.31 5.88 11.61
C VAL A 220 -1.39 6.01 10.53
N GLN A 221 -2.58 6.45 10.89
CA GLN A 221 -3.63 6.75 9.93
C GLN A 221 -3.22 7.93 9.06
N PRO A 222 -3.17 7.79 7.72
CA PRO A 222 -2.88 8.93 6.84
C PRO A 222 -4.02 9.95 6.83
N HIS A 223 -3.73 11.16 6.39
CA HIS A 223 -4.78 12.12 6.06
C HIS A 223 -5.58 11.63 4.86
N LEU A 224 -6.92 11.62 5.00
CA LEU A 224 -7.82 11.11 3.96
C LEU A 224 -8.42 12.23 3.09
N ASP A 225 -8.09 13.48 3.37
CA ASP A 225 -8.58 14.64 2.62
C ASP A 225 -7.85 14.77 1.28
N GLY A 226 -8.59 14.88 0.20
CA GLY A 226 -8.02 15.05 -1.15
C GLY A 226 -7.53 13.78 -1.83
N ILE A 227 -7.75 12.60 -1.24
CA ILE A 227 -7.27 11.33 -1.78
C ILE A 227 -8.27 10.62 -2.69
N ILE A 228 -7.75 9.74 -3.53
CA ILE A 228 -8.47 8.67 -4.20
C ILE A 228 -8.10 7.39 -3.46
N LEU A 229 -9.09 6.84 -2.77
CA LEU A 229 -8.94 5.65 -1.95
C LEU A 229 -9.07 4.42 -2.83
N ALA A 230 -8.03 3.58 -2.91
CA ALA A 230 -8.06 2.34 -3.68
C ALA A 230 -8.16 1.14 -2.74
N LEU A 231 -9.30 0.43 -2.76
CA LEU A 231 -9.62 -0.62 -1.81
C LEU A 231 -9.77 -1.99 -2.46
N GLU A 232 -9.23 -3.00 -1.82
CA GLU A 232 -9.42 -4.43 -2.13
C GLU A 232 -9.55 -5.21 -0.82
N ASP A 233 -10.02 -6.45 -0.87
CA ASP A 233 -9.99 -7.35 0.30
C ASP A 233 -10.05 -8.82 -0.12
N VAL A 234 -9.82 -9.72 0.83
CA VAL A 234 -9.81 -11.17 0.59
C VAL A 234 -10.42 -11.94 1.76
N THR A 235 -11.25 -12.93 1.44
CA THR A 235 -11.84 -13.91 2.39
C THR A 235 -12.72 -13.29 3.49
N GLU A 236 -13.11 -12.04 3.40
CA GLU A 236 -14.05 -11.42 4.30
C GLU A 236 -15.49 -11.69 3.87
N ALA A 237 -16.32 -12.19 4.79
CA ALA A 237 -17.74 -12.37 4.51
C ALA A 237 -18.41 -11.00 4.26
N PRO A 238 -19.46 -10.92 3.38
CA PRO A 238 -20.09 -9.66 3.02
C PRO A 238 -20.51 -8.79 4.22
N TYR A 239 -21.06 -9.39 5.29
CA TYR A 239 -21.43 -8.64 6.50
C TYR A 239 -20.23 -8.01 7.23
N ARG A 240 -19.01 -8.56 7.07
CA ARG A 240 -17.80 -7.96 7.64
C ARG A 240 -17.35 -6.76 6.85
N ILE A 241 -17.45 -6.84 5.51
CA ILE A 241 -17.23 -5.69 4.62
C ILE A 241 -18.22 -4.58 4.96
N ASP A 242 -19.52 -4.91 5.11
CA ASP A 242 -20.54 -3.94 5.53
C ASP A 242 -20.20 -3.27 6.87
N ARG A 243 -19.82 -4.06 7.86
CA ARG A 243 -19.42 -3.53 9.18
C ARG A 243 -18.23 -2.59 9.10
N MET A 244 -17.21 -2.91 8.30
CA MET A 244 -16.05 -2.05 8.09
C MET A 244 -16.46 -0.75 7.41
N LEU A 245 -17.21 -0.81 6.32
CA LEU A 245 -17.68 0.39 5.61
C LEU A 245 -18.63 1.23 6.47
N THR A 246 -19.44 0.60 7.32
CA THR A 246 -20.27 1.29 8.32
C THR A 246 -19.39 2.05 9.32
N GLN A 247 -18.30 1.45 9.80
CA GLN A 247 -17.33 2.14 10.65
C GLN A 247 -16.69 3.34 9.95
N TRP A 248 -16.29 3.19 8.66
CA TRP A 248 -15.75 4.29 7.87
C TRP A 248 -16.74 5.45 7.74
N ARG A 249 -18.03 5.14 7.53
CA ARG A 249 -19.10 6.15 7.46
C ARG A 249 -19.30 6.85 8.81
N MET A 250 -19.44 6.10 9.89
CA MET A 250 -19.70 6.63 11.24
C MET A 250 -18.55 7.43 11.80
N SER A 251 -17.29 7.05 11.51
CA SER A 251 -16.10 7.79 11.91
C SER A 251 -15.86 9.06 11.09
N GLY A 252 -16.60 9.24 9.98
CA GLY A 252 -16.39 10.33 9.05
C GLY A 252 -15.14 10.17 8.16
N ALA A 253 -14.58 8.96 8.08
CA ALA A 253 -13.34 8.70 7.32
C ALA A 253 -13.49 8.93 5.80
N PHE A 254 -14.70 8.90 5.26
CA PHE A 254 -14.95 9.29 3.86
C PHE A 254 -15.02 10.80 3.63
N LYS A 255 -15.04 11.61 4.71
CA LYS A 255 -15.10 13.06 4.55
C LYS A 255 -13.80 13.56 3.91
N GLY A 256 -13.93 14.25 2.77
CA GLY A 256 -12.77 14.75 2.02
C GLY A 256 -12.14 13.76 1.04
N VAL A 257 -12.52 12.47 1.08
CA VAL A 257 -12.18 11.51 0.01
C VAL A 257 -12.81 11.99 -1.29
N ARG A 258 -12.02 12.06 -2.36
CA ARG A 258 -12.47 12.61 -3.66
C ARG A 258 -13.06 11.55 -4.58
N GLY A 259 -12.62 10.31 -4.45
CA GLY A 259 -13.09 9.20 -5.27
C GLY A 259 -12.63 7.86 -4.72
N ILE A 260 -13.26 6.79 -5.18
CA ILE A 260 -12.96 5.43 -4.73
C ILE A 260 -12.67 4.55 -5.95
N ALA A 261 -11.51 3.90 -5.92
CA ALA A 261 -11.10 2.87 -6.86
C ALA A 261 -11.24 1.51 -6.16
N LEU A 262 -12.13 0.65 -6.65
CA LEU A 262 -12.34 -0.68 -6.08
C LEU A 262 -11.60 -1.72 -6.94
N GLY A 263 -10.65 -2.41 -6.31
CA GLY A 263 -10.05 -3.62 -6.83
C GLY A 263 -10.94 -4.83 -6.59
N ARG A 264 -10.34 -6.00 -6.52
CA ARG A 264 -11.08 -7.24 -6.32
C ARG A 264 -11.29 -7.55 -4.84
N PHE A 265 -12.54 -7.90 -4.52
CA PHE A 265 -12.92 -8.45 -3.23
C PHE A 265 -12.96 -9.97 -3.37
N SER A 266 -11.78 -10.57 -3.26
CA SER A 266 -11.53 -11.96 -3.64
C SER A 266 -12.06 -12.93 -2.59
N ARG A 267 -12.83 -13.94 -3.00
CA ARG A 267 -13.43 -14.93 -2.07
C ARG A 267 -14.23 -14.31 -0.92
N CYS A 268 -14.81 -13.13 -1.15
CA CYS A 268 -15.63 -12.40 -0.17
C CYS A 268 -17.10 -12.82 -0.30
N TYR A 269 -17.40 -14.07 0.00
CA TYR A 269 -18.74 -14.64 -0.05
C TYR A 269 -19.15 -15.23 1.29
N ALA A 270 -20.46 -15.31 1.52
CA ALA A 270 -20.99 -15.94 2.72
C ALA A 270 -20.77 -17.45 2.71
N PRO A 271 -20.73 -18.10 3.88
CA PRO A 271 -20.77 -19.55 3.96
C PRO A 271 -22.00 -20.10 3.22
N LYS A 272 -21.85 -21.30 2.65
CA LYS A 272 -22.95 -21.99 1.97
C LYS A 272 -24.16 -22.10 2.90
N ASP A 273 -25.35 -21.91 2.35
CA ASP A 273 -26.63 -22.00 3.06
C ASP A 273 -26.88 -20.92 4.15
N VAL A 274 -26.05 -19.87 4.19
CA VAL A 274 -26.29 -18.70 5.03
C VAL A 274 -26.85 -17.57 4.16
N PRO A 275 -28.07 -17.07 4.42
CA PRO A 275 -28.61 -15.92 3.70
C PRO A 275 -27.69 -14.71 3.84
N SER A 276 -27.32 -14.10 2.73
CA SER A 276 -26.44 -12.95 2.69
C SER A 276 -26.61 -12.17 1.39
N TRP A 277 -26.28 -10.90 1.42
CA TRP A 277 -26.03 -10.13 0.21
C TRP A 277 -24.70 -10.56 -0.43
N ALA A 278 -24.58 -10.36 -1.74
CA ALA A 278 -23.29 -10.42 -2.40
C ALA A 278 -22.42 -9.23 -1.98
N VAL A 279 -21.09 -9.39 -2.05
CA VAL A 279 -20.17 -8.31 -1.68
C VAL A 279 -20.38 -7.06 -2.54
N GLU A 280 -20.71 -7.23 -3.82
CA GLU A 280 -20.99 -6.11 -4.72
C GLU A 280 -22.24 -5.32 -4.30
N GLU A 281 -23.27 -5.99 -3.83
CA GLU A 281 -24.48 -5.35 -3.30
C GLU A 281 -24.14 -4.52 -2.05
N VAL A 282 -23.32 -5.05 -1.15
CA VAL A 282 -22.83 -4.35 0.04
C VAL A 282 -22.03 -3.11 -0.36
N LEU A 283 -21.08 -3.25 -1.29
CA LEU A 283 -20.28 -2.13 -1.75
C LEU A 283 -21.14 -1.03 -2.36
N ARG A 284 -22.12 -1.38 -3.19
CA ARG A 284 -23.05 -0.42 -3.77
C ARG A 284 -23.90 0.28 -2.71
N ASP A 285 -24.45 -0.48 -1.76
CA ASP A 285 -25.28 0.07 -0.68
C ASP A 285 -24.49 1.05 0.21
N ARG A 286 -23.22 0.73 0.52
CA ARG A 286 -22.41 1.55 1.42
C ARG A 286 -21.68 2.71 0.76
N LEU A 287 -21.49 2.72 -0.56
CA LEU A 287 -20.62 3.69 -1.23
C LEU A 287 -21.34 4.58 -2.25
N SER A 288 -22.44 4.12 -2.88
CA SER A 288 -23.05 4.85 -4.01
C SER A 288 -23.65 6.21 -3.62
N ASP A 289 -24.07 6.39 -2.38
CA ASP A 289 -24.66 7.63 -1.86
C ASP A 289 -23.64 8.66 -1.36
N LEU A 290 -22.34 8.35 -1.47
CA LEU A 290 -21.27 9.28 -1.06
C LEU A 290 -21.14 10.50 -1.99
N GLY A 291 -21.74 10.45 -3.19
CA GLY A 291 -21.72 11.55 -4.15
C GLY A 291 -20.34 11.82 -4.76
N ILE A 292 -19.46 10.85 -4.77
CA ILE A 292 -18.12 10.91 -5.35
C ILE A 292 -17.95 9.87 -6.45
N PRO A 293 -17.09 10.10 -7.47
CA PRO A 293 -16.80 9.12 -8.51
C PRO A 293 -16.23 7.81 -7.96
N ILE A 294 -16.73 6.69 -8.47
CA ILE A 294 -16.28 5.35 -8.10
C ILE A 294 -16.01 4.54 -9.37
N VAL A 295 -14.90 3.82 -9.40
CA VAL A 295 -14.57 2.84 -10.45
C VAL A 295 -14.30 1.51 -9.78
N SER A 296 -15.05 0.46 -10.16
CA SER A 296 -14.93 -0.90 -9.65
C SER A 296 -14.25 -1.84 -10.64
N ASP A 297 -14.01 -3.06 -10.22
CA ASP A 297 -13.41 -4.15 -11.00
C ASP A 297 -12.04 -3.78 -11.60
N LEU A 298 -11.29 -2.93 -10.93
CA LEU A 298 -9.92 -2.62 -11.30
C LEU A 298 -9.00 -3.82 -11.02
N PRO A 299 -8.00 -4.08 -11.88
CA PRO A 299 -7.20 -5.31 -11.82
C PRO A 299 -6.10 -5.26 -10.73
N PHE A 300 -6.48 -5.08 -9.48
CA PHE A 300 -5.60 -5.21 -8.31
C PHE A 300 -6.31 -5.92 -7.16
N GLY A 301 -5.55 -6.57 -6.28
CA GLY A 301 -6.03 -7.37 -5.16
C GLY A 301 -5.49 -8.81 -5.17
N HIS A 302 -6.16 -9.73 -4.48
CA HIS A 302 -5.64 -11.07 -4.19
C HIS A 302 -5.94 -12.13 -5.25
N GLU A 303 -6.76 -11.87 -6.23
CA GLU A 303 -7.07 -12.82 -7.33
C GLU A 303 -6.87 -12.18 -8.69
N GLY A 304 -6.39 -12.97 -9.64
CA GLY A 304 -5.98 -12.49 -10.94
C GLY A 304 -4.73 -11.61 -10.84
N ALA A 305 -4.63 -10.63 -11.72
CA ALA A 305 -3.51 -9.69 -11.69
C ALA A 305 -3.62 -8.73 -10.51
N ASN A 306 -2.49 -8.44 -9.87
CA ASN A 306 -2.36 -7.41 -8.85
C ASN A 306 -1.52 -6.24 -9.38
N ALA A 307 -2.15 -5.38 -10.17
CA ALA A 307 -1.48 -4.24 -10.78
C ALA A 307 -0.80 -3.35 -9.73
N ALA A 308 0.49 -3.08 -9.89
CA ALA A 308 1.23 -2.20 -8.99
C ALA A 308 0.64 -0.78 -8.99
N LEU A 309 0.40 -0.26 -7.79
CA LEU A 309 -0.16 1.06 -7.52
C LEU A 309 0.84 1.87 -6.69
N PRO A 310 1.43 2.95 -7.23
CA PRO A 310 2.31 3.83 -6.48
C PRO A 310 1.52 4.62 -5.44
N VAL A 311 1.86 4.43 -4.18
CA VAL A 311 1.22 5.02 -3.02
C VAL A 311 1.62 6.49 -2.88
N GLY A 312 0.67 7.37 -2.61
CA GLY A 312 0.95 8.79 -2.38
C GLY A 312 1.20 9.59 -3.67
N GLN A 313 0.88 9.05 -4.85
CA GLN A 313 1.10 9.72 -6.13
C GLN A 313 -0.19 10.31 -6.72
N PRO A 314 -0.09 11.42 -7.50
CA PRO A 314 -1.24 12.03 -8.15
C PRO A 314 -1.85 11.10 -9.21
N VAL A 315 -3.16 10.96 -9.17
CA VAL A 315 -3.93 10.17 -10.14
C VAL A 315 -5.21 10.89 -10.52
N GLN A 316 -5.81 10.44 -11.63
CA GLN A 316 -7.13 10.81 -12.06
C GLN A 316 -8.02 9.57 -12.09
N LEU A 317 -9.18 9.66 -11.43
CA LEU A 317 -10.25 8.69 -11.49
C LEU A 317 -11.37 9.23 -12.37
N ASP A 318 -11.73 8.49 -13.40
CA ASP A 318 -12.75 8.86 -14.38
C ASP A 318 -13.84 7.79 -14.38
N ALA A 319 -14.93 8.04 -13.67
CA ALA A 319 -16.04 7.12 -13.58
C ALA A 319 -16.96 7.15 -14.81
N ASP A 320 -16.84 8.15 -15.70
CA ASP A 320 -17.55 8.15 -16.98
C ASP A 320 -16.95 7.12 -17.93
N ASN A 321 -15.62 6.97 -17.92
CA ASN A 321 -14.88 6.03 -18.77
C ASN A 321 -14.40 4.77 -18.02
N GLY A 322 -14.65 4.66 -16.72
CA GLY A 322 -14.22 3.53 -15.91
C GLY A 322 -12.69 3.40 -15.80
N THR A 323 -11.94 4.51 -15.65
CA THR A 323 -10.47 4.46 -15.68
C THR A 323 -9.82 5.08 -14.43
N LEU A 324 -8.67 4.50 -14.05
CA LEU A 324 -7.70 5.08 -13.11
C LEU A 324 -6.40 5.32 -13.87
N SER A 325 -5.94 6.57 -13.92
CA SER A 325 -4.78 6.97 -14.72
C SER A 325 -3.80 7.85 -13.93
N TRP A 326 -2.53 7.83 -14.35
CA TRP A 326 -1.44 8.59 -13.75
C TRP A 326 -1.09 9.77 -14.64
N SER A 327 -0.78 10.92 -14.05
CA SER A 327 -0.25 12.07 -14.79
C SER A 327 1.12 11.70 -15.37
N LEU A 328 1.37 12.08 -16.64
CA LEU A 328 2.49 11.63 -17.47
C LEU A 328 3.92 11.97 -16.95
N ASN A 329 4.09 12.59 -15.80
CA ASN A 329 5.40 13.02 -15.30
C ASN A 329 5.79 12.20 -14.05
N TYR A 330 6.24 10.97 -14.31
CA TYR A 330 7.04 10.18 -13.38
C TYR A 330 8.53 10.55 -13.51
N VAL A 331 8.85 11.83 -13.54
CA VAL A 331 10.26 12.29 -13.55
C VAL A 331 10.40 13.48 -12.61
#